data_a9de96b3c7f5c570ceb3668ed134515f
#
_entry.id   a9de96b3c7f5c570ceb3668ed134515f
#
_cell.length_a   1.000
_cell.length_b   1.000
_cell.length_c   1.000
_cell.angle_alpha   90.00
_cell.angle_beta   90.00
_cell.angle_gamma   90.00
#
_symmetry.space_group_name_H-M   'P 1'
#
loop_
_entity.id
_entity.type
_entity.pdbx_description
1 polymer ?
#
loop_
_entity_poly.entity_id
_entity_poly.type
_entity_poly.pdbx_seq_one_letter_code
_entity_poly.pdbx_strand_id
1 'polypeptide(L)'
;MKRLMILAMVLCGLALSSCEKEPKHRSYYVLYFSAHVVDEAGNPIQGIYAYPEPNAFYGRSGYSDYQGVISGFAHLHPSEIHNIVFEDIDGEYNGGIYETITVNIREQLAGLDNKPDEWGFVGSDVVDLGDVVMKLKE
;
A
#
# COMPACT_ATOMS: atom_id res chain seq x y z
N MET A 1 16.31 2.82 58.61
CA MET A 1 16.33 1.65 57.72
C MET A 1 14.97 1.35 57.08
N LYS A 2 13.88 1.31 57.85
CA LYS A 2 12.54 1.04 57.26
C LYS A 2 12.09 2.08 56.21
N ARG A 3 12.45 3.35 56.36
CA ARG A 3 12.11 4.41 55.39
C ARG A 3 12.87 4.30 54.07
N LEU A 4 14.08 3.76 54.08
CA LEU A 4 14.88 3.58 52.85
C LEU A 4 14.36 2.40 52.04
N MET A 5 13.85 1.34 52.67
CA MET A 5 13.24 0.19 51.98
C MET A 5 11.95 0.57 51.25
N ILE A 6 11.13 1.42 51.86
CA ILE A 6 9.88 1.89 51.23
C ILE A 6 10.16 2.75 50.00
N LEU A 7 11.20 3.59 50.06
CA LEU A 7 11.61 4.43 48.91
C LEU A 7 12.12 3.57 47.74
N ALA A 8 12.88 2.49 48.04
CA ALA A 8 13.36 1.57 47.02
C ALA A 8 12.23 0.79 46.33
N MET A 9 11.19 0.38 47.08
CA MET A 9 10.03 -0.30 46.51
C MET A 9 9.19 0.63 45.64
N VAL A 10 9.05 1.91 46.00
CA VAL A 10 8.32 2.90 45.18
C VAL A 10 9.07 3.21 43.88
N LEU A 11 10.41 3.28 43.94
CA LEU A 11 11.22 3.48 42.73
C LEU A 11 11.16 2.27 41.78
N CYS A 12 11.16 1.03 42.28
CA CYS A 12 10.97 -0.16 41.46
C CYS A 12 9.58 -0.25 40.88
N GLY A 13 8.54 0.18 41.60
CA GLY A 13 7.17 0.25 41.08
C GLY A 13 6.99 1.23 39.95
N LEU A 14 7.63 2.39 40.02
CA LEU A 14 7.62 3.41 38.97
C LEU A 14 8.39 2.97 37.72
N ALA A 15 9.51 2.25 37.87
CA ALA A 15 10.27 1.72 36.75
C ALA A 15 9.50 0.63 35.96
N LEU A 16 8.67 -0.18 36.66
CA LEU A 16 7.84 -1.20 36.01
C LEU A 16 6.61 -0.62 35.30
N SER A 17 6.09 0.54 35.73
CA SER A 17 4.95 1.19 35.10
C SER A 17 5.33 2.03 33.86
N SER A 18 6.60 2.29 33.62
CA SER A 18 7.11 3.00 32.47
C SER A 18 7.44 2.10 31.27
N CYS A 19 7.34 0.78 31.39
CA CYS A 19 7.44 -0.16 30.28
C CYS A 19 6.12 -0.18 29.51
N GLU A 20 5.94 0.78 28.61
CA GLU A 20 4.92 0.66 27.57
C GLU A 20 5.27 -0.57 26.73
N LYS A 21 4.32 -1.48 26.58
CA LYS A 21 4.48 -2.60 25.65
C LYS A 21 4.52 -2.00 24.24
N GLU A 22 5.68 -2.03 23.60
CA GLU A 22 5.75 -1.72 22.18
C GLU A 22 4.78 -2.66 21.42
N PRO A 23 4.04 -2.13 20.43
CA PRO A 23 3.17 -2.97 19.63
C PRO A 23 4.01 -4.07 18.98
N LYS A 24 3.63 -5.34 19.21
CA LYS A 24 4.36 -6.52 18.71
C LYS A 24 4.40 -6.58 17.19
N HIS A 25 3.50 -5.86 16.51
CA HIS A 25 3.34 -5.89 15.05
C HIS A 25 3.26 -4.46 14.50
N ARG A 26 3.97 -4.27 13.39
CA ARG A 26 3.88 -3.04 12.63
C ARG A 26 2.46 -2.90 12.06
N SER A 27 1.87 -1.70 12.17
CA SER A 27 0.56 -1.42 11.57
C SER A 27 0.57 -1.63 10.07
N TYR A 28 -0.45 -2.29 9.54
CA TYR A 28 -0.59 -2.51 8.12
C TYR A 28 -2.03 -2.37 7.64
N TYR A 29 -2.15 -2.02 6.38
CA TYR A 29 -3.39 -1.89 5.64
C TYR A 29 -3.34 -2.80 4.40
N VAL A 30 -4.43 -3.49 4.10
CA VAL A 30 -4.49 -4.39 2.95
C VAL A 30 -5.25 -3.72 1.81
N LEU A 31 -4.56 -3.47 0.73
CA LEU A 31 -5.13 -2.91 -0.49
C LEU A 31 -5.25 -4.01 -1.55
N TYR A 32 -6.44 -4.18 -2.09
CA TYR A 32 -6.68 -4.90 -3.32
C TYR A 32 -7.02 -3.90 -4.40
N PHE A 33 -6.40 -3.99 -5.55
CA PHE A 33 -6.69 -3.08 -6.66
C PHE A 33 -6.85 -3.82 -7.97
N SER A 34 -7.63 -3.22 -8.88
CA SER A 34 -7.81 -3.66 -10.24
C SER A 34 -7.90 -2.47 -11.19
N ALA A 35 -7.52 -2.67 -12.43
CA ALA A 35 -7.61 -1.68 -13.48
C ALA A 35 -7.74 -2.33 -14.86
N HIS A 36 -8.22 -1.56 -15.83
CA HIS A 36 -8.22 -1.90 -17.24
C HIS A 36 -7.35 -0.87 -17.97
N VAL A 37 -6.20 -1.31 -18.45
CA VAL A 37 -5.22 -0.42 -19.09
C VAL A 37 -5.48 -0.37 -20.58
N VAL A 38 -5.68 0.84 -21.09
CA VAL A 38 -6.01 1.09 -22.49
C VAL A 38 -5.16 2.22 -23.06
N ASP A 39 -5.02 2.24 -24.40
CA ASP A 39 -4.45 3.38 -25.11
C ASP A 39 -5.51 4.50 -25.29
N GLU A 40 -5.12 5.59 -25.92
CA GLU A 40 -6.01 6.73 -26.17
C GLU A 40 -7.20 6.40 -27.11
N ALA A 41 -7.10 5.33 -27.88
CA ALA A 41 -8.20 4.84 -28.74
C ALA A 41 -9.10 3.82 -28.02
N GLY A 42 -8.80 3.48 -26.77
CA GLY A 42 -9.55 2.50 -26.00
C GLY A 42 -9.13 1.04 -26.21
N ASN A 43 -8.03 0.79 -26.92
CA ASN A 43 -7.52 -0.56 -27.10
C ASN A 43 -6.76 -1.04 -25.87
N PRO A 44 -6.93 -2.31 -25.43
CA PRO A 44 -6.20 -2.84 -24.29
C PRO A 44 -4.69 -2.91 -24.54
N ILE A 45 -3.92 -2.65 -23.49
CA ILE A 45 -2.46 -2.74 -23.53
C ILE A 45 -2.00 -3.86 -22.61
N GLN A 46 -1.25 -4.81 -23.16
CA GLN A 46 -0.61 -5.88 -22.40
C GLN A 46 0.77 -5.43 -21.89
N GLY A 47 1.24 -6.02 -20.76
CA GLY A 47 2.61 -5.85 -20.28
C GLY A 47 2.86 -4.60 -19.44
N ILE A 48 1.83 -3.87 -19.08
CA ILE A 48 1.95 -2.73 -18.17
C ILE A 48 2.04 -3.25 -16.74
N TYR A 49 3.03 -2.78 -16.01
CA TYR A 49 3.27 -3.12 -14.62
C TYR A 49 2.62 -2.09 -13.70
N ALA A 50 1.84 -2.55 -12.72
CA ALA A 50 1.21 -1.69 -11.73
C ALA A 50 1.71 -2.04 -10.33
N TYR A 51 2.07 -1.01 -9.57
CA TYR A 51 2.55 -1.17 -8.20
C TYR A 51 2.16 0.03 -7.33
N PRO A 52 1.97 -0.19 -6.01
CA PRO A 52 1.73 0.90 -5.08
C PRO A 52 3.01 1.71 -4.82
N GLU A 53 2.85 3.02 -4.62
CA GLU A 53 3.93 3.93 -4.27
C GLU A 53 3.59 4.66 -2.95
N PRO A 54 4.47 4.65 -1.96
CA PRO A 54 5.74 3.92 -1.90
C PRO A 54 5.57 2.39 -1.90
N ASN A 55 6.64 1.68 -2.18
CA ASN A 55 6.62 0.22 -2.30
C ASN A 55 6.03 -0.46 -1.06
N ALA A 56 5.16 -1.42 -1.31
CA ALA A 56 4.62 -2.27 -0.27
C ALA A 56 5.72 -3.08 0.44
N PHE A 57 5.61 -3.26 1.73
CA PHE A 57 6.50 -4.17 2.45
C PHE A 57 6.11 -5.65 2.23
N TYR A 58 4.92 -5.91 1.75
CA TYR A 58 4.46 -7.21 1.30
C TYR A 58 3.32 -7.04 0.28
N GLY A 59 3.36 -7.79 -0.78
CA GLY A 59 2.29 -7.73 -1.76
C GLY A 59 2.67 -8.32 -3.11
N ARG A 60 1.72 -8.32 -4.00
CA ARG A 60 1.86 -8.77 -5.38
C ARG A 60 1.46 -7.65 -6.31
N SER A 61 2.43 -7.15 -7.03
CA SER A 61 2.19 -6.24 -8.15
C SER A 61 1.70 -7.02 -9.36
N GLY A 62 0.91 -6.38 -10.20
CA GLY A 62 0.32 -7.02 -11.37
C GLY A 62 0.90 -6.53 -12.68
N TYR A 63 0.75 -7.37 -13.70
CA TYR A 63 0.96 -7.01 -15.11
C TYR A 63 -0.37 -7.09 -15.83
N SER A 64 -0.62 -6.16 -16.76
CA SER A 64 -1.80 -6.26 -17.60
C SER A 64 -1.70 -7.45 -18.55
N ASP A 65 -2.81 -8.17 -18.69
CA ASP A 65 -2.95 -9.28 -19.63
C ASP A 65 -3.29 -8.78 -21.06
N TYR A 66 -3.55 -9.71 -21.95
CA TYR A 66 -3.92 -9.38 -23.34
C TYR A 66 -5.24 -8.60 -23.47
N GLN A 67 -6.07 -8.61 -22.46
CA GLN A 67 -7.30 -7.80 -22.36
C GLN A 67 -7.06 -6.46 -21.63
N GLY A 68 -5.83 -6.14 -21.24
CA GLY A 68 -5.49 -4.95 -20.49
C GLY A 68 -5.86 -5.03 -19.01
N VAL A 69 -6.34 -6.17 -18.51
CA VAL A 69 -6.76 -6.32 -17.13
C VAL A 69 -5.56 -6.54 -16.20
N ILE A 70 -5.56 -5.80 -15.12
CA ILE A 70 -4.54 -5.86 -14.09
C ILE A 70 -5.20 -5.98 -12.71
N SER A 71 -4.62 -6.79 -11.84
CA SER A 71 -5.03 -6.88 -10.44
C SER A 71 -3.83 -7.13 -9.55
N GLY A 72 -3.88 -6.63 -8.33
CA GLY A 72 -2.84 -6.83 -7.36
C GLY A 72 -3.34 -6.64 -5.94
N PHE A 73 -2.49 -6.95 -4.97
CA PHE A 73 -2.72 -6.64 -3.57
C PHE A 73 -1.43 -6.19 -2.91
N ALA A 74 -1.55 -5.43 -1.83
CA ALA A 74 -0.41 -4.94 -1.09
C ALA A 74 -0.73 -4.77 0.39
N HIS A 75 0.24 -5.11 1.25
CA HIS A 75 0.26 -4.71 2.64
C HIS A 75 1.09 -3.44 2.75
N LEU A 76 0.46 -2.37 3.16
CA LEU A 76 1.03 -1.02 3.17
C LEU A 76 0.98 -0.42 4.56
N HIS A 77 1.93 0.44 4.87
CA HIS A 77 1.83 1.26 6.08
C HIS A 77 0.74 2.32 5.87
N PRO A 78 -0.25 2.46 6.79
CA PRO A 78 -1.40 3.35 6.56
C PRO A 78 -1.05 4.80 6.22
N SER A 79 0.04 5.32 6.78
CA SER A 79 0.47 6.70 6.54
C SER A 79 1.15 6.94 5.19
N GLU A 80 1.53 5.88 4.48
CA GLU A 80 2.36 5.94 3.29
C GLU A 80 1.60 5.62 1.98
N ILE A 81 0.33 5.25 2.08
CA ILE A 81 -0.46 4.87 0.90
C ILE A 81 -0.99 6.11 0.20
N HIS A 82 -0.55 6.35 -1.02
CA HIS A 82 -0.99 7.48 -1.79
C HIS A 82 -1.36 7.15 -3.24
N ASN A 83 -0.57 6.30 -3.90
CA ASN A 83 -0.63 6.16 -5.35
C ASN A 83 -0.52 4.71 -5.81
N ILE A 84 -1.07 4.43 -6.98
CA ILE A 84 -0.72 3.29 -7.82
C ILE A 84 -0.02 3.83 -9.06
N VAL A 85 1.13 3.29 -9.38
CA VAL A 85 1.94 3.65 -10.55
C VAL A 85 1.75 2.59 -11.62
N PHE A 86 1.53 3.03 -12.86
CA PHE A 86 1.44 2.19 -14.06
C PHE A 86 2.64 2.51 -14.94
N GLU A 87 3.47 1.52 -15.19
CA GLU A 87 4.73 1.67 -15.90
C GLU A 87 4.88 0.63 -16.99
N ASP A 88 5.28 1.09 -18.16
CA ASP A 88 5.65 0.22 -19.26
C ASP A 88 7.09 -0.26 -19.08
N ILE A 89 7.25 -1.55 -18.85
CA ILE A 89 8.56 -2.16 -18.58
C ILE A 89 9.01 -3.12 -19.68
N ASP A 90 8.18 -3.35 -20.71
CA ASP A 90 8.51 -4.27 -21.80
C ASP A 90 9.11 -3.56 -23.04
N GLY A 91 9.30 -2.24 -22.94
CA GLY A 91 9.86 -1.43 -24.02
C GLY A 91 8.93 -1.30 -25.22
N GLU A 92 9.41 -1.57 -26.40
CA GLU A 92 8.64 -1.42 -27.64
C GLU A 92 7.63 -2.54 -27.92
N TYR A 93 7.59 -3.57 -27.07
CA TYR A 93 6.61 -4.64 -27.21
C TYR A 93 5.19 -4.14 -26.87
N ASN A 94 4.20 -4.86 -27.36
CA ASN A 94 2.79 -4.58 -27.06
C ASN A 94 2.29 -3.16 -27.43
N GLY A 95 2.74 -2.63 -28.56
CA GLY A 95 2.18 -1.41 -29.12
C GLY A 95 3.02 -0.15 -28.98
N GLY A 96 4.22 -0.26 -28.40
CA GLY A 96 5.17 0.85 -28.22
C GLY A 96 5.43 1.20 -26.77
N ILE A 97 6.20 2.25 -26.55
CA ILE A 97 6.57 2.71 -25.20
C ILE A 97 5.55 3.73 -24.72
N TYR A 98 4.96 3.45 -23.56
CA TYR A 98 3.96 4.32 -22.93
C TYR A 98 4.56 5.15 -21.80
N GLU A 99 4.02 6.34 -21.61
CA GLU A 99 4.37 7.21 -20.47
C GLU A 99 3.87 6.61 -19.16
N THR A 100 4.67 6.72 -18.11
CA THR A 100 4.28 6.31 -16.76
C THR A 100 3.13 7.19 -16.25
N ILE A 101 2.11 6.55 -15.66
CA ILE A 101 0.97 7.22 -15.03
C ILE A 101 0.95 6.90 -13.54
N THR A 102 0.68 7.91 -12.74
CA THR A 102 0.47 7.79 -11.31
C THR A 102 -0.95 8.20 -10.96
N VAL A 103 -1.70 7.28 -10.33
CA VAL A 103 -3.08 7.52 -9.91
C VAL A 103 -3.12 7.63 -8.39
N ASN A 104 -3.59 8.77 -7.88
CA ASN A 104 -3.79 8.95 -6.44
C ASN A 104 -5.07 8.22 -6.00
N ILE A 105 -4.95 7.37 -4.99
CA ILE A 105 -6.05 6.54 -4.49
C ILE A 105 -6.44 6.85 -3.03
N ARG A 106 -5.79 7.82 -2.40
CA ARG A 106 -5.97 8.04 -0.96
C ARG A 106 -7.41 8.29 -0.55
N GLU A 107 -8.16 9.04 -1.33
CA GLU A 107 -9.57 9.34 -1.03
C GLU A 107 -10.50 8.13 -1.13
N GLN A 108 -10.05 7.05 -1.78
CA GLN A 108 -10.83 5.82 -1.93
C GLN A 108 -10.60 4.82 -0.80
N LEU A 109 -9.72 5.14 0.16
CA LEU A 109 -9.32 4.26 1.24
C LEU A 109 -9.99 4.68 2.56
N ALA A 110 -11.09 4.02 2.90
CA ALA A 110 -11.92 4.40 4.05
C ALA A 110 -11.35 3.99 5.41
N GLY A 111 -10.55 2.96 5.47
CA GLY A 111 -10.08 2.34 6.72
C GLY A 111 -8.74 2.83 7.25
N LEU A 112 -8.10 3.79 6.60
CA LEU A 112 -6.71 4.20 6.91
C LEU A 112 -6.52 4.76 8.32
N ASP A 113 -7.52 5.44 8.86
CA ASP A 113 -7.46 6.12 10.15
C ASP A 113 -7.98 5.26 11.30
N ASN A 114 -8.32 4.00 11.04
CA ASN A 114 -8.76 3.07 12.07
C ASN A 114 -7.59 2.72 13.01
N LYS A 115 -7.93 2.45 14.27
CA LYS A 115 -6.95 1.91 15.21
C LYS A 115 -6.55 0.49 14.81
N PRO A 116 -5.26 0.15 14.85
CA PRO A 116 -4.83 -1.22 14.58
C PRO A 116 -5.36 -2.18 15.65
N ASP A 117 -5.67 -3.40 15.22
CA ASP A 117 -5.96 -4.50 16.13
C ASP A 117 -4.69 -5.04 16.80
N GLU A 118 -4.82 -6.13 17.57
CA GLU A 118 -3.69 -6.77 18.26
C GLU A 118 -2.58 -7.30 17.34
N TRP A 119 -2.89 -7.49 16.05
CA TRP A 119 -1.97 -7.96 15.01
C TRP A 119 -1.39 -6.84 14.14
N GLY A 120 -1.84 -5.61 14.39
CA GLY A 120 -1.45 -4.43 13.62
C GLY A 120 -2.33 -4.16 12.40
N PHE A 121 -3.39 -4.94 12.18
CA PHE A 121 -4.31 -4.74 11.06
C PHE A 121 -5.19 -3.51 11.30
N VAL A 122 -5.20 -2.60 10.32
CA VAL A 122 -5.95 -1.33 10.38
C VAL A 122 -7.24 -1.41 9.57
N GLY A 123 -7.20 -2.06 8.43
CA GLY A 123 -8.34 -2.19 7.53
C GLY A 123 -7.94 -2.71 6.15
N SER A 124 -8.92 -2.84 5.28
CA SER A 124 -8.71 -3.22 3.88
C SER A 124 -9.71 -2.53 2.98
N ASP A 125 -9.32 -2.30 1.74
CA ASP A 125 -10.20 -1.83 0.66
C ASP A 125 -9.93 -2.57 -0.65
N VAL A 126 -10.98 -2.61 -1.46
CA VAL A 126 -10.92 -3.05 -2.86
C VAL A 126 -11.13 -1.82 -3.73
N VAL A 127 -10.13 -1.44 -4.49
CA VAL A 127 -10.15 -0.26 -5.35
C VAL A 127 -10.17 -0.71 -6.81
N ASP A 128 -11.27 -0.44 -7.50
CA ASP A 128 -11.35 -0.59 -8.95
C ASP A 128 -11.11 0.77 -9.60
N LEU A 129 -9.99 0.88 -10.32
CA LEU A 129 -9.58 2.12 -10.98
C LEU A 129 -10.26 2.31 -12.36
N GLY A 130 -10.99 1.30 -12.84
CA GLY A 130 -11.61 1.34 -14.16
C GLY A 130 -10.58 1.45 -15.27
N ASP A 131 -10.89 2.24 -16.30
CA ASP A 131 -9.99 2.46 -17.43
C ASP A 131 -8.86 3.42 -17.05
N VAL A 132 -7.64 2.95 -17.19
CA VAL A 132 -6.42 3.75 -17.07
C VAL A 132 -5.86 3.97 -18.48
N VAL A 133 -5.96 5.21 -18.95
CA VAL A 133 -5.55 5.58 -20.31
C VAL A 133 -4.07 5.96 -20.31
N MET A 134 -3.28 5.23 -21.07
CA MET A 134 -1.85 5.48 -21.22
C MET A 134 -1.54 6.11 -22.58
N LYS A 135 -0.58 7.02 -22.60
CA LYS A 135 -0.13 7.71 -23.80
C LYS A 135 1.21 7.19 -24.25
N LEU A 136 1.35 7.05 -25.57
CA LEU A 136 2.66 6.74 -26.16
C LEU A 136 3.65 7.88 -25.89
N LYS A 137 4.88 7.53 -25.58
CA LYS A 137 5.99 8.47 -25.55
C LYS A 137 6.26 8.98 -26.96
N GLU A 138 6.39 10.28 -27.06
CA GLU A 138 6.82 10.95 -28.29
C GLU A 138 8.33 10.82 -28.53
#